data_2e579d7f27193c69e703696a31220d3c
#
_entry.id   2e579d7f27193c69e703696a31220d3c
#
_cell.length_a   1.000
_cell.length_b   1.000
_cell.length_c   1.000
_cell.angle_alpha   90.00
_cell.angle_beta   90.00
_cell.angle_gamma   90.00
#
_symmetry.space_group_name_H-M   'P 1'
#
loop_
_entity.id
_entity.type
_entity.pdbx_description
1 polymer ?
#
loop_
_entity_poly.entity_id
_entity_poly.type
_entity_poly.pdbx_seq_one_letter_code
_entity_poly.pdbx_strand_id
1 'polypeptide(L)'
;MGTEILVIGYGNPLRGDDGVGCVIAEELAKRLRDPESKVQVVACHQLNPELAEPIAETRAVIFIDASVDLKPGEVRVTPVAPDRFSPGAFAHSMKPSALLATASELFGQAPPAKAVGVGGVNFDTGMHLTPQVRRAVSTAVAAVEKEIAGYLKSGLKRR
;
A
#
# COMPACT_ATOMS: atom_id res chain seq x y z
N MET A 1 -16.95 15.67 1.53
CA MET A 1 -15.63 15.77 2.17
C MET A 1 -14.69 14.73 1.58
N GLY A 2 -13.47 15.12 1.30
CA GLY A 2 -12.51 14.29 0.58
C GLY A 2 -11.94 13.14 1.39
N THR A 3 -11.32 12.20 0.68
CA THR A 3 -10.57 11.09 1.27
C THR A 3 -9.44 11.60 2.16
N GLU A 4 -9.36 11.11 3.37
CA GLU A 4 -8.27 11.47 4.29
C GLU A 4 -7.12 10.47 4.22
N ILE A 5 -7.42 9.20 4.00
CA ILE A 5 -6.41 8.14 3.92
C ILE A 5 -6.62 7.34 2.64
N LEU A 6 -5.55 7.17 1.89
CA LEU A 6 -5.53 6.32 0.70
C LEU A 6 -4.74 5.05 1.01
N VAL A 7 -5.37 3.90 0.81
CA VAL A 7 -4.73 2.59 0.96
C VAL A 7 -4.55 2.00 -0.43
N ILE A 8 -3.33 1.64 -0.78
CA ILE A 8 -2.99 1.10 -2.10
C ILE A 8 -2.36 -0.28 -1.93
N GLY A 9 -3.10 -1.32 -2.29
CA GLY A 9 -2.57 -2.68 -2.40
C GLY A 9 -2.15 -2.92 -3.84
N TYR A 10 -0.93 -3.41 -4.06
CA TYR A 10 -0.44 -3.59 -5.41
C TYR A 10 0.38 -4.86 -5.57
N GLY A 11 0.50 -5.31 -6.79
CA GLY A 11 1.21 -6.50 -7.20
C GLY A 11 0.43 -7.27 -8.26
N ASN A 12 1.10 -8.22 -8.90
CA ASN A 12 0.50 -9.01 -9.98
C ASN A 12 -0.15 -10.29 -9.43
N PRO A 13 -1.49 -10.39 -9.44
CA PRO A 13 -2.19 -11.57 -8.91
C PRO A 13 -1.95 -12.84 -9.74
N LEU A 14 -1.35 -12.73 -10.92
CA LEU A 14 -0.97 -13.88 -11.75
C LEU A 14 0.42 -14.42 -11.41
N ARG A 15 1.09 -13.84 -10.42
CA ARG A 15 2.44 -14.24 -9.99
C ARG A 15 2.47 -14.69 -8.54
N GLY A 16 1.57 -15.59 -8.18
CA GLY A 16 1.54 -16.22 -6.85
C GLY A 16 1.42 -15.17 -5.73
N ASP A 17 2.38 -15.18 -4.81
CA ASP A 17 2.36 -14.32 -3.62
C ASP A 17 2.49 -12.82 -3.92
N ASP A 18 2.91 -12.46 -5.14
CA ASP A 18 2.93 -11.06 -5.57
C ASP A 18 1.54 -10.44 -5.53
N GLY A 19 0.49 -11.23 -5.60
CA GLY A 19 -0.90 -10.80 -5.52
C GLY A 19 -1.41 -10.49 -4.12
N VAL A 20 -0.62 -10.69 -3.06
CA VAL A 20 -1.11 -10.55 -1.69
C VAL A 20 -1.57 -9.13 -1.38
N GLY A 21 -0.91 -8.10 -1.92
CA GLY A 21 -1.32 -6.71 -1.72
C GLY A 21 -2.74 -6.45 -2.22
N CYS A 22 -3.08 -6.99 -3.39
CA CYS A 22 -4.43 -6.88 -3.94
C CYS A 22 -5.46 -7.64 -3.11
N VAL A 23 -5.11 -8.83 -2.62
CA VAL A 23 -6.00 -9.63 -1.76
C VAL A 23 -6.33 -8.89 -0.47
N ILE A 24 -5.32 -8.30 0.17
CA ILE A 24 -5.50 -7.52 1.40
C ILE A 24 -6.35 -6.28 1.13
N ALA A 25 -6.10 -5.57 0.03
CA ALA A 25 -6.88 -4.40 -0.36
C ALA A 25 -8.36 -4.76 -0.58
N GLU A 26 -8.63 -5.86 -1.26
CA GLU A 26 -10.00 -6.33 -1.48
C GLU A 26 -10.71 -6.65 -0.17
N GLU A 27 -10.02 -7.30 0.76
CA GLU A 27 -10.58 -7.60 2.08
C GLU A 27 -10.87 -6.32 2.88
N LEU A 28 -9.96 -5.36 2.85
CA LEU A 28 -10.17 -4.06 3.49
C LEU A 28 -11.35 -3.31 2.88
N ALA A 29 -11.48 -3.33 1.56
CA ALA A 29 -12.60 -2.68 0.87
C ALA A 29 -13.94 -3.25 1.31
N LYS A 30 -14.02 -4.55 1.56
CA LYS A 30 -15.24 -5.18 2.08
C LYS A 30 -15.57 -4.72 3.49
N ARG A 31 -14.55 -4.51 4.33
CA ARG A 31 -14.72 -4.06 5.72
C ARG A 31 -15.05 -2.58 5.83
N LEU A 32 -14.58 -1.77 4.88
CA LEU A 32 -14.71 -0.32 4.90
C LEU A 32 -15.79 0.18 3.92
N ARG A 33 -16.90 -0.51 3.86
CA ARG A 33 -18.01 -0.18 2.93
C ARG A 33 -18.83 1.04 3.31
N ASP A 34 -18.58 1.63 4.47
CA ASP A 34 -19.31 2.81 4.91
C ASP A 34 -19.10 3.96 3.90
N PRO A 35 -20.18 4.48 3.28
CA PRO A 35 -20.07 5.60 2.33
C PRO A 35 -19.46 6.87 2.95
N GLU A 36 -19.56 7.01 4.27
CA GLU A 36 -18.97 8.14 5.01
C GLU A 36 -17.53 7.87 5.42
N SER A 37 -16.98 6.71 5.07
CA SER A 37 -15.59 6.40 5.37
C SER A 37 -14.66 7.41 4.70
N LYS A 38 -13.71 7.90 5.48
CA LYS A 38 -12.66 8.80 5.00
C LYS A 38 -11.48 8.04 4.40
N VAL A 39 -11.63 6.74 4.24
CA VAL A 39 -10.60 5.85 3.72
C VAL A 39 -11.01 5.35 2.36
N GLN A 40 -10.14 5.54 1.37
CA GLN A 40 -10.29 4.97 0.04
C GLN A 40 -9.29 3.83 -0.11
N VAL A 41 -9.76 2.69 -0.62
CA VAL A 41 -8.92 1.52 -0.87
C VAL A 41 -8.85 1.27 -2.37
N VAL A 42 -7.63 1.15 -2.88
CA VAL A 42 -7.34 0.91 -4.30
C VAL A 42 -6.49 -0.36 -4.42
N ALA A 43 -6.81 -1.20 -5.39
CA ALA A 43 -5.98 -2.34 -5.76
C ALA A 43 -5.50 -2.16 -7.19
N CYS A 44 -4.21 -2.36 -7.45
CA CYS A 44 -3.65 -2.24 -8.78
C CYS A 44 -2.50 -3.22 -8.98
N HIS A 45 -2.18 -3.53 -10.25
CA HIS A 45 -1.12 -4.49 -10.54
C HIS A 45 0.27 -3.92 -10.29
N GLN A 46 0.44 -2.63 -10.45
CA GLN A 46 1.70 -1.93 -10.19
C GLN A 46 1.42 -0.46 -9.90
N LEU A 47 2.33 0.17 -9.16
CA LEU A 47 2.26 1.61 -8.94
C LEU A 47 2.63 2.33 -10.24
N ASN A 48 1.94 3.44 -10.51
CA ASN A 48 2.22 4.27 -11.68
C ASN A 48 2.13 5.76 -11.30
N PRO A 49 2.70 6.66 -12.12
CA PRO A 49 2.74 8.09 -11.79
C PRO A 49 1.36 8.75 -11.65
N GLU A 50 0.31 8.17 -12.24
CA GLU A 50 -1.05 8.71 -12.15
C GLU A 50 -1.58 8.72 -10.72
N LEU A 51 -1.05 7.85 -9.85
CA LEU A 51 -1.42 7.81 -8.44
C LEU A 51 -0.86 9.01 -7.64
N ALA A 52 0.08 9.75 -8.19
CA ALA A 52 0.69 10.88 -7.49
C ALA A 52 -0.32 11.97 -7.11
N GLU A 53 -1.27 12.27 -7.99
CA GLU A 53 -2.28 13.30 -7.73
C GLU A 53 -3.21 12.91 -6.57
N PRO A 54 -3.89 11.74 -6.59
CA PRO A 54 -4.70 11.34 -5.45
C PRO A 54 -3.91 11.19 -4.15
N ILE A 55 -2.64 10.75 -4.21
CA ILE A 55 -1.77 10.71 -3.03
C ILE A 55 -1.57 12.10 -2.45
N ALA A 56 -1.26 13.09 -3.29
CA ALA A 56 -1.02 14.46 -2.84
C ALA A 56 -2.26 15.09 -2.19
N GLU A 57 -3.44 14.65 -2.56
CA GLU A 57 -4.71 15.17 -2.03
C GLU A 57 -5.11 14.55 -0.69
N THR A 58 -4.45 13.48 -0.26
CA THR A 58 -4.77 12.80 1.00
C THR A 58 -3.89 13.29 2.14
N ARG A 59 -4.28 12.95 3.36
CA ARG A 59 -3.51 13.26 4.57
C ARG A 59 -2.54 12.17 4.96
N ALA A 60 -2.76 10.94 4.49
CA ALA A 60 -1.88 9.82 4.74
C ALA A 60 -2.08 8.76 3.65
N VAL A 61 -1.05 7.98 3.37
CA VAL A 61 -1.14 6.86 2.44
C VAL A 61 -0.50 5.61 3.04
N ILE A 62 -1.12 4.47 2.80
CA ILE A 62 -0.61 3.17 3.22
C ILE A 62 -0.47 2.29 1.99
N PHE A 63 0.74 1.79 1.75
CA PHE A 63 1.03 0.86 0.66
C PHE A 63 1.05 -0.57 1.21
N ILE A 64 0.55 -1.52 0.44
CA ILE A 64 0.54 -2.94 0.82
C ILE A 64 1.16 -3.75 -0.32
N ASP A 65 2.19 -4.53 -0.03
CA ASP A 65 2.93 -5.28 -1.04
C ASP A 65 3.54 -6.55 -0.47
N ALA A 66 3.82 -7.51 -1.36
CA ALA A 66 4.64 -8.66 -1.03
C ALA A 66 6.11 -8.24 -0.94
N SER A 67 6.87 -8.91 -0.10
CA SER A 67 8.31 -8.66 0.06
C SER A 67 9.10 -9.94 -0.11
N VAL A 68 10.22 -9.84 -0.81
CA VAL A 68 11.19 -10.93 -0.93
C VAL A 68 12.20 -10.93 0.23
N ASP A 69 12.24 -9.85 1.00
CA ASP A 69 13.24 -9.66 2.07
C ASP A 69 12.75 -10.08 3.45
N LEU A 70 11.45 -10.31 3.58
CA LEU A 70 10.85 -10.77 4.84
C LEU A 70 10.73 -12.29 4.87
N LYS A 71 10.71 -12.85 6.07
CA LYS A 71 10.45 -14.29 6.24
C LYS A 71 9.05 -14.62 5.71
N PRO A 72 8.83 -15.85 5.19
CA PRO A 72 7.52 -16.24 4.69
C PRO A 72 6.39 -16.00 5.69
N GLY A 73 5.40 -15.20 5.27
CA GLY A 73 4.25 -14.86 6.10
C GLY A 73 4.51 -13.78 7.16
N GLU A 74 5.72 -13.26 7.26
CA GLU A 74 6.01 -12.15 8.16
C GLU A 74 5.31 -10.87 7.67
N VAL A 75 4.69 -10.14 8.59
CA VAL A 75 4.06 -8.83 8.30
C VAL A 75 4.88 -7.75 8.97
N ARG A 76 5.31 -6.76 8.21
CA ARG A 76 6.11 -5.65 8.75
C ARG A 76 5.59 -4.32 8.26
N VAL A 77 5.45 -3.39 9.18
CA VAL A 77 5.08 -2.00 8.89
C VAL A 77 6.32 -1.14 8.97
N THR A 78 6.58 -0.38 7.90
CA THR A 78 7.74 0.52 7.83
C THR A 78 7.31 1.89 7.33
N PRO A 79 7.95 2.98 7.82
CA PRO A 79 7.68 4.31 7.25
C PRO A 79 8.27 4.40 5.85
N VAL A 80 7.63 5.22 5.01
CA VAL A 80 8.09 5.50 3.64
C VAL A 80 8.29 6.99 3.51
N ALA A 81 9.46 7.40 3.05
CA ALA A 81 9.78 8.80 2.76
C ALA A 81 9.96 9.00 1.25
N PRO A 82 9.68 10.20 0.73
CA PRO A 82 9.95 10.49 -0.68
C PRO A 82 11.43 10.31 -1.02
N ASP A 83 11.71 9.62 -2.12
CA ASP A 83 13.07 9.40 -2.62
C ASP A 83 13.04 9.26 -4.14
N ARG A 84 13.45 10.33 -4.85
CA ARG A 84 13.49 10.33 -6.31
C ARG A 84 14.58 9.43 -6.88
N PHE A 85 15.59 9.12 -6.09
CA PHE A 85 16.73 8.30 -6.51
C PHE A 85 16.57 6.84 -6.08
N SER A 86 15.38 6.47 -5.60
CA SER A 86 15.13 5.08 -5.21
C SER A 86 15.40 4.13 -6.36
N PRO A 87 16.13 3.02 -6.12
CA PRO A 87 16.36 2.01 -7.15
C PRO A 87 15.01 1.56 -7.74
N GLY A 88 14.94 1.47 -9.06
CA GLY A 88 13.71 1.09 -9.76
C GLY A 88 12.79 2.24 -10.14
N ALA A 89 13.16 3.50 -9.88
CA ALA A 89 12.36 4.65 -10.30
C ALA A 89 12.13 4.69 -11.81
N PHE A 90 13.05 4.14 -12.58
CA PHE A 90 12.97 4.03 -14.03
C PHE A 90 12.71 2.59 -14.52
N ALA A 91 12.51 1.65 -13.60
CA ALA A 91 12.19 0.27 -13.94
C ALA A 91 10.68 0.14 -14.23
N HIS A 92 10.26 -1.05 -14.68
CA HIS A 92 8.87 -1.33 -15.02
C HIS A 92 7.93 -1.26 -13.81
N SER A 93 8.45 -1.22 -12.60
CA SER A 93 7.67 -1.07 -11.37
C SER A 93 8.19 0.11 -10.55
N MET A 94 7.32 1.05 -10.30
CA MET A 94 7.61 2.20 -9.45
C MET A 94 7.52 1.80 -7.97
N LYS A 95 8.45 2.31 -7.15
CA LYS A 95 8.40 2.08 -5.70
C LYS A 95 7.61 3.17 -4.99
N PRO A 96 7.05 2.87 -3.80
CA PRO A 96 6.33 3.87 -3.00
C PRO A 96 7.12 5.16 -2.77
N SER A 97 8.39 5.06 -2.43
CA SER A 97 9.25 6.24 -2.20
C SER A 97 9.39 7.13 -3.43
N ALA A 98 9.51 6.53 -4.63
CA ALA A 98 9.57 7.27 -5.89
C ALA A 98 8.23 7.92 -6.21
N LEU A 99 7.14 7.25 -5.94
CA LEU A 99 5.79 7.79 -6.16
C LEU A 99 5.50 8.97 -5.23
N LEU A 100 5.93 8.90 -3.96
CA LEU A 100 5.84 10.04 -3.03
C LEU A 100 6.69 11.22 -3.50
N ALA A 101 7.87 10.97 -4.04
CA ALA A 101 8.71 12.03 -4.61
C ALA A 101 8.01 12.69 -5.80
N THR A 102 7.36 11.92 -6.66
CA THR A 102 6.58 12.43 -7.79
C THR A 102 5.43 13.30 -7.30
N ALA A 103 4.70 12.86 -6.26
CA ALA A 103 3.63 13.65 -5.66
C ALA A 103 4.14 14.99 -5.15
N SER A 104 5.26 14.99 -4.44
CA SER A 104 5.88 16.21 -3.92
C SER A 104 6.31 17.15 -5.05
N GLU A 105 6.94 16.63 -6.10
CA GLU A 105 7.46 17.44 -7.20
C GLU A 105 6.37 18.04 -8.08
N LEU A 106 5.33 17.26 -8.39
CA LEU A 106 4.27 17.71 -9.30
C LEU A 106 3.15 18.48 -8.60
N PHE A 107 2.86 18.15 -7.35
CA PHE A 107 1.70 18.67 -6.61
C PHE A 107 2.07 19.40 -5.31
N GLY A 108 3.36 19.49 -5.02
CA GLY A 108 3.88 20.29 -3.92
C GLY A 108 3.85 19.65 -2.54
N GLN A 109 3.32 18.42 -2.41
CA GLN A 109 3.28 17.75 -1.12
C GLN A 109 3.27 16.23 -1.25
N ALA A 110 3.88 15.58 -0.27
CA ALA A 110 3.76 14.15 -0.05
C ALA A 110 3.28 13.93 1.38
N PRO A 111 2.16 13.24 1.58
CA PRO A 111 1.65 12.98 2.93
C PRO A 111 2.52 11.96 3.67
N PRO A 112 2.38 11.87 5.01
CA PRO A 112 2.96 10.76 5.75
C PRO A 112 2.53 9.43 5.14
N ALA A 113 3.48 8.49 5.07
CA ALA A 113 3.23 7.21 4.41
C ALA A 113 3.86 6.05 5.16
N LYS A 114 3.21 4.91 5.09
CA LYS A 114 3.72 3.64 5.61
C LYS A 114 3.53 2.55 4.57
N ALA A 115 4.38 1.53 4.65
CA ALA A 115 4.26 0.33 3.85
C ALA A 115 4.02 -0.86 4.78
N VAL A 116 3.05 -1.69 4.42
CA VAL A 116 2.78 -2.97 5.07
C VAL A 116 3.27 -4.05 4.11
N GLY A 117 4.38 -4.67 4.46
CA GLY A 117 4.99 -5.75 3.67
C GLY A 117 4.60 -7.12 4.21
N VAL A 118 4.36 -8.07 3.32
CA VAL A 118 4.11 -9.46 3.66
C VAL A 118 5.16 -10.32 2.98
N GLY A 119 5.90 -11.10 3.76
CA GLY A 119 6.92 -11.99 3.22
C GLY A 119 6.33 -13.06 2.31
N GLY A 120 6.70 -13.01 1.02
CA GLY A 120 6.26 -13.97 0.03
C GLY A 120 7.21 -15.15 -0.08
N VAL A 121 6.72 -16.22 -0.67
CA VAL A 121 7.47 -17.46 -0.87
C VAL A 121 7.66 -17.77 -2.35
N ASN A 122 6.57 -17.66 -3.12
CA ASN A 122 6.55 -18.06 -4.52
C ASN A 122 5.99 -16.91 -5.38
N PHE A 123 6.84 -16.41 -6.27
CA PHE A 123 6.51 -15.34 -7.21
C PHE A 123 6.42 -15.81 -8.65
N ASP A 124 6.36 -17.13 -8.86
CA ASP A 124 6.19 -17.72 -10.19
C ASP A 124 4.76 -17.58 -10.67
N THR A 125 4.55 -17.84 -11.96
CA THR A 125 3.23 -17.78 -12.57
C THR A 125 2.25 -18.69 -11.81
N GLY A 126 1.10 -18.12 -11.42
CA GLY A 126 0.06 -18.83 -10.68
C GLY A 126 -0.88 -17.87 -10.00
N MET A 127 -2.12 -18.27 -9.79
CA MET A 127 -3.19 -17.40 -9.28
C MET A 127 -3.43 -17.57 -7.77
N HIS A 128 -2.61 -18.36 -7.08
CA HIS A 128 -2.85 -18.70 -5.68
C HIS A 128 -1.73 -18.22 -4.77
N LEU A 129 -2.10 -17.71 -3.60
CA LEU A 129 -1.16 -17.45 -2.52
C LEU A 129 -0.70 -18.76 -1.92
N THR A 130 0.57 -18.82 -1.51
CA THR A 130 1.06 -19.96 -0.72
C THR A 130 0.35 -19.99 0.63
N PRO A 131 0.28 -21.16 1.30
CA PRO A 131 -0.41 -21.26 2.60
C PRO A 131 0.11 -20.30 3.66
N GLN A 132 1.41 -20.06 3.72
CA GLN A 132 2.01 -19.13 4.68
C GLN A 132 1.52 -17.69 4.45
N VAL A 133 1.48 -17.27 3.19
CA VAL A 133 1.02 -15.92 2.83
C VAL A 133 -0.49 -15.79 3.04
N ARG A 134 -1.25 -16.81 2.66
CA ARG A 134 -2.70 -16.81 2.88
C ARG A 134 -3.04 -16.66 4.36
N ARG A 135 -2.33 -17.35 5.24
CA ARG A 135 -2.54 -17.23 6.69
C ARG A 135 -2.16 -15.85 7.22
N ALA A 136 -1.24 -15.15 6.56
CA ALA A 136 -0.80 -13.81 6.97
C ALA A 136 -1.78 -12.69 6.59
N VAL A 137 -2.75 -12.95 5.69
CA VAL A 137 -3.68 -11.92 5.20
C VAL A 137 -4.42 -11.26 6.36
N SER A 138 -4.97 -12.03 7.30
CA SER A 138 -5.72 -11.46 8.43
C SER A 138 -4.83 -10.59 9.33
N THR A 139 -3.59 -11.01 9.56
CA THR A 139 -2.62 -10.22 10.34
C THR A 139 -2.29 -8.92 9.63
N ALA A 140 -2.10 -8.97 8.31
CA ALA A 140 -1.82 -7.78 7.52
C ALA A 140 -3.02 -6.82 7.49
N VAL A 141 -4.23 -7.34 7.33
CA VAL A 141 -5.47 -6.53 7.41
C VAL A 141 -5.54 -5.81 8.75
N ALA A 142 -5.30 -6.53 9.87
CA ALA A 142 -5.30 -5.94 11.20
C ALA A 142 -4.22 -4.86 11.34
N ALA A 143 -3.04 -5.07 10.78
CA ALA A 143 -1.96 -4.09 10.79
C ALA A 143 -2.36 -2.81 10.07
N VAL A 144 -2.98 -2.93 8.89
CA VAL A 144 -3.46 -1.76 8.13
C VAL A 144 -4.55 -1.03 8.90
N GLU A 145 -5.52 -1.76 9.47
CA GLU A 145 -6.59 -1.16 10.28
C GLU A 145 -6.05 -0.39 11.47
N LYS A 146 -5.00 -0.91 12.13
CA LYS A 146 -4.33 -0.23 13.23
C LYS A 146 -3.68 1.08 12.77
N GLU A 147 -3.02 1.08 11.63
CA GLU A 147 -2.40 2.29 11.09
C GLU A 147 -3.45 3.34 10.67
N ILE A 148 -4.55 2.90 10.07
CA ILE A 148 -5.68 3.78 9.76
C ILE A 148 -6.20 4.45 11.04
N ALA A 149 -6.46 3.67 12.07
CA ALA A 149 -6.94 4.18 13.35
C ALA A 149 -5.96 5.19 13.96
N GLY A 150 -4.66 4.90 13.86
CA GLY A 150 -3.62 5.80 14.36
C GLY A 150 -3.63 7.15 13.63
N TYR A 151 -3.75 7.14 12.31
CA TYR A 151 -3.83 8.37 11.52
C TYR A 151 -5.10 9.16 11.82
N LEU A 152 -6.23 8.52 11.95
CA LEU A 152 -7.50 9.20 12.25
C LEU A 152 -7.48 9.84 13.64
N LYS A 153 -6.86 9.18 14.63
CA LYS A 153 -6.74 9.70 15.99
C LYS A 153 -5.79 10.90 16.10
N SER A 154 -4.71 10.91 15.31
CA SER A 154 -3.70 11.96 15.40
C SER A 154 -4.18 13.31 14.91
N GLY A 155 -5.38 13.38 14.34
CA GLY A 155 -5.91 14.64 13.80
C GLY A 155 -4.98 15.25 12.77
N LEU A 156 -4.56 14.45 11.78
CA LEU A 156 -3.66 14.88 10.72
C LEU A 156 -4.04 16.25 10.19
N LYS A 157 -3.14 17.22 10.38
CA LYS A 157 -3.36 18.57 9.86
C LYS A 157 -2.95 18.61 8.40
N ARG A 158 -3.75 19.28 7.56
CA ARG A 158 -3.32 19.63 6.22
C ARG A 158 -2.11 20.54 6.32
N ARG A 159 -1.08 20.16 5.63
CA ARG A 159 0.09 21.02 5.49
C ARG A 159 -0.14 22.08 4.43
#